data_9c8ee24c8f0d1f8e0780365cb8b81f34
#
_entry.id   9c8ee24c8f0d1f8e0780365cb8b81f34
#
_cell.length_a   1.000
_cell.length_b   1.000
_cell.length_c   1.000
_cell.angle_alpha   90.00
_cell.angle_beta   90.00
_cell.angle_gamma   90.00
#
_symmetry.space_group_name_H-M   'P 1'
#
loop_
_entity.id
_entity.type
_entity.pdbx_description
1 polymer ?
#
loop_
_entity_poly.entity_id
_entity_poly.type
_entity_poly.pdbx_seq_one_letter_code
_entity_poly.pdbx_strand_id
1 'polypeptide(L)'
;QIPTLAKEVRQSIIEYSVRQKPQKLHFVTHSMGGIILRQIQKTNPFPNLGRAIMLGPPNRGSEVVDKLDHLSLFHFLNGPAASQLGTNPESIPNQLGPVTFELGVIAGDRSINPMLSLMIPGKDDGKVSVLNTKIDGMKDFLLINCAHPFLMNNRRARKATLGFLKTGKFPSFE
;
A
#
# COMPACT_ATOMS: atom_id res chain seq x y z
N GLN A 1 6.56 1.68 -15.26
CA GLN A 1 5.38 2.47 -14.84
C GLN A 1 4.39 1.57 -14.09
N ILE A 2 3.59 2.16 -13.18
CA ILE A 2 2.61 1.41 -12.36
C ILE A 2 1.61 0.61 -13.22
N PRO A 3 1.01 1.15 -14.30
CA PRO A 3 0.11 0.36 -15.14
C PRO A 3 0.76 -0.86 -15.79
N THR A 4 2.03 -0.75 -16.19
CA THR A 4 2.80 -1.89 -16.76
C THR A 4 3.07 -2.95 -15.70
N LEU A 5 3.56 -2.53 -14.53
CA LEU A 5 3.79 -3.43 -13.39
C LEU A 5 2.49 -4.13 -12.95
N ALA A 6 1.36 -3.42 -12.96
CA ALA A 6 0.06 -4.00 -12.63
C ALA A 6 -0.33 -5.13 -13.59
N LYS A 7 -0.08 -4.96 -14.90
CA LYS A 7 -0.32 -6.01 -15.90
C LYS A 7 0.57 -7.23 -15.67
N GLU A 8 1.87 -7.02 -15.46
CA GLU A 8 2.85 -8.09 -15.23
C GLU A 8 2.56 -8.87 -13.94
N VAL A 9 2.31 -8.16 -12.83
CA VAL A 9 1.95 -8.78 -11.55
C VAL A 9 0.65 -9.56 -11.67
N ARG A 10 -0.37 -8.98 -12.33
CA ARG A 10 -1.64 -9.68 -12.55
C ARG A 10 -1.45 -10.96 -13.35
N GLN A 11 -0.67 -10.93 -14.43
CA GLN A 11 -0.39 -12.09 -15.26
C GLN A 11 0.27 -13.21 -14.45
N SER A 12 1.29 -12.89 -13.65
CA SER A 12 1.97 -13.86 -12.78
C SER A 12 1.02 -14.50 -11.75
N ILE A 13 0.10 -13.70 -11.17
CA ILE A 13 -0.89 -14.20 -10.21
C ILE A 13 -1.89 -15.14 -10.92
N ILE A 14 -2.31 -14.83 -12.15
CA ILE A 14 -3.21 -15.69 -12.93
C ILE A 14 -2.54 -17.03 -13.24
N GLU A 15 -1.31 -17.01 -13.71
CA GLU A 15 -0.55 -18.22 -14.02
C GLU A 15 -0.40 -19.14 -12.78
N TYR A 16 -0.13 -18.55 -11.62
CA TYR A 16 -0.14 -19.27 -10.35
C TYR A 16 -1.53 -19.80 -10.01
N SER A 17 -2.58 -18.99 -10.19
CA SER A 17 -3.96 -19.36 -9.85
C SER A 17 -4.52 -20.48 -10.74
N VAL A 18 -4.12 -20.54 -12.00
CA VAL A 18 -4.50 -21.65 -12.91
C VAL A 18 -4.01 -22.99 -12.36
N ARG A 19 -2.82 -23.00 -11.76
CA ARG A 19 -2.22 -24.24 -11.17
C ARG A 19 -2.87 -24.59 -9.84
N GLN A 20 -3.13 -23.61 -8.98
CA GLN A 20 -3.61 -23.81 -7.60
C GLN A 20 -5.13 -23.83 -7.45
N LYS A 21 -5.87 -23.25 -8.41
CA LYS A 21 -7.33 -23.13 -8.44
C LYS A 21 -7.93 -22.62 -7.10
N PRO A 22 -7.43 -21.50 -6.54
CA PRO A 22 -7.91 -21.01 -5.26
C PRO A 22 -9.35 -20.53 -5.38
N GLN A 23 -10.19 -20.83 -4.39
CA GLN A 23 -11.56 -20.29 -4.31
C GLN A 23 -11.55 -18.78 -4.11
N LYS A 24 -10.63 -18.27 -3.30
CA LYS A 24 -10.43 -16.84 -3.06
C LYS A 24 -8.95 -16.47 -3.06
N LEU A 25 -8.65 -15.31 -3.61
CA LEU A 25 -7.34 -14.67 -3.58
C LEU A 25 -7.34 -13.59 -2.49
N HIS A 26 -6.52 -13.76 -1.48
CA HIS A 26 -6.26 -12.73 -0.48
C HIS A 26 -4.91 -12.06 -0.77
N PHE A 27 -4.83 -10.75 -0.49
CA PHE A 27 -3.62 -9.99 -0.78
C PHE A 27 -3.07 -9.34 0.49
N VAL A 28 -1.76 -9.43 0.64
CA VAL A 28 -1.00 -8.62 1.60
C VAL A 28 0.04 -7.86 0.81
N THR A 29 -0.06 -6.54 0.82
CA THR A 29 0.82 -5.68 0.05
C THR A 29 1.56 -4.71 0.96
N HIS A 30 2.72 -4.25 0.53
CA HIS A 30 3.50 -3.23 1.21
C HIS A 30 3.78 -2.06 0.27
N SER A 31 3.65 -0.83 0.78
CA SER A 31 4.02 0.39 0.06
C SER A 31 3.34 0.47 -1.32
N MET A 32 4.11 0.69 -2.39
CA MET A 32 3.66 0.74 -3.78
C MET A 32 2.84 -0.48 -4.22
N GLY A 33 3.07 -1.65 -3.61
CA GLY A 33 2.29 -2.86 -3.90
C GLY A 33 0.79 -2.70 -3.69
N GLY A 34 0.38 -1.83 -2.74
CA GLY A 34 -1.03 -1.47 -2.55
C GLY A 34 -1.61 -0.69 -3.73
N ILE A 35 -0.83 0.22 -4.31
CA ILE A 35 -1.24 1.00 -5.48
C ILE A 35 -1.32 0.10 -6.74
N ILE A 36 -0.39 -0.83 -6.88
CA ILE A 36 -0.43 -1.84 -7.95
C ILE A 36 -1.71 -2.69 -7.83
N LEU A 37 -2.08 -3.14 -6.64
CA LEU A 37 -3.32 -3.89 -6.43
C LEU A 37 -4.56 -3.04 -6.78
N ARG A 38 -4.62 -1.77 -6.36
CA ARG A 38 -5.71 -0.86 -6.73
C ARG A 38 -5.79 -0.66 -8.24
N GLN A 39 -4.65 -0.49 -8.90
CA GLN A 39 -4.57 -0.37 -10.37
C GLN A 39 -5.13 -1.62 -11.05
N ILE A 40 -4.77 -2.82 -10.58
CA ILE A 40 -5.32 -4.08 -11.09
C ILE A 40 -6.84 -4.11 -10.90
N GLN A 41 -7.32 -3.82 -9.69
CA GLN A 41 -8.75 -3.89 -9.38
C GLN A 41 -9.59 -2.87 -10.16
N LYS A 42 -9.01 -1.73 -10.53
CA LYS A 42 -9.68 -0.73 -11.36
C LYS A 42 -9.75 -1.13 -12.84
N THR A 43 -8.68 -1.73 -13.37
CA THR A 43 -8.57 -1.96 -14.84
C THR A 43 -8.96 -3.37 -15.26
N ASN A 44 -8.65 -4.37 -14.46
CA ASN A 44 -8.92 -5.77 -14.77
C ASN A 44 -8.98 -6.60 -13.46
N PRO A 45 -10.09 -6.50 -12.72
CA PRO A 45 -10.20 -7.06 -11.38
C PRO A 45 -10.11 -8.59 -11.35
N PHE A 46 -9.69 -9.13 -10.20
CA PHE A 46 -9.79 -10.56 -9.92
C PHE A 46 -11.22 -10.92 -9.54
N PRO A 47 -11.90 -11.83 -10.24
CA PRO A 47 -13.30 -12.18 -9.96
C PRO A 47 -13.46 -12.89 -8.60
N ASN A 48 -12.40 -13.54 -8.12
CA ASN A 48 -12.37 -14.25 -6.85
C ASN A 48 -11.54 -13.52 -5.78
N LEU A 49 -11.45 -12.18 -5.87
CA LEU A 49 -10.80 -11.38 -4.82
C LEU A 49 -11.49 -11.62 -3.48
N GLY A 50 -10.70 -11.98 -2.49
CA GLY A 50 -11.10 -12.03 -1.09
C GLY A 50 -10.82 -10.71 -0.37
N ARG A 51 -10.09 -10.78 0.73
CA ARG A 51 -9.69 -9.61 1.51
C ARG A 51 -8.29 -9.15 1.16
N ALA A 52 -8.03 -7.86 1.30
CA ALA A 52 -6.71 -7.28 1.12
C ALA A 52 -6.26 -6.52 2.37
N ILE A 53 -4.95 -6.55 2.60
CA ILE A 53 -4.25 -5.74 3.59
C ILE A 53 -3.20 -4.92 2.87
N MET A 54 -3.11 -3.65 3.20
CA MET A 54 -2.04 -2.76 2.75
C MET A 54 -1.24 -2.26 3.94
N LEU A 55 0.07 -2.48 3.90
CA LEU A 55 1.03 -2.03 4.91
C LEU A 55 1.73 -0.77 4.40
N GLY A 56 1.54 0.38 5.06
CA GLY A 56 2.12 1.66 4.69
C GLY A 56 1.85 2.11 3.24
N PRO A 57 0.64 1.96 2.68
CA PRO A 57 0.40 2.30 1.28
C PRO A 57 0.37 3.82 1.09
N PRO A 58 0.99 4.38 0.03
CA PRO A 58 0.80 5.78 -0.35
C PRO A 58 -0.54 5.97 -1.09
N ASN A 59 -1.66 5.69 -0.41
CA ASN A 59 -3.00 5.68 -1.02
C ASN A 59 -3.46 7.05 -1.55
N ARG A 60 -2.91 8.13 -0.98
CA ARG A 60 -3.10 9.52 -1.44
C ARG A 60 -1.76 10.16 -1.88
N GLY A 61 -0.78 9.32 -2.20
CA GLY A 61 0.56 9.73 -2.57
C GLY A 61 1.53 9.80 -1.39
N SER A 62 2.78 10.18 -1.70
CA SER A 62 3.87 10.33 -0.74
C SER A 62 4.51 11.71 -0.91
N GLU A 63 4.57 12.47 0.17
CA GLU A 63 5.21 13.79 0.21
C GLU A 63 6.72 13.70 -0.03
N VAL A 64 7.34 12.59 0.31
CA VAL A 64 8.75 12.32 0.01
C VAL A 64 8.99 12.24 -1.49
N VAL A 65 8.07 11.64 -2.23
CA VAL A 65 8.14 11.60 -3.70
C VAL A 65 8.09 13.01 -4.26
N ASP A 66 7.13 13.84 -3.84
CA ASP A 66 6.99 15.22 -4.35
C ASP A 66 8.26 16.06 -4.15
N LYS A 67 8.94 15.86 -3.02
CA LYS A 67 10.13 16.63 -2.67
C LYS A 67 11.43 16.09 -3.28
N LEU A 68 11.50 14.81 -3.57
CA LEU A 68 12.73 14.15 -4.04
C LEU A 68 12.68 13.71 -5.50
N ASP A 69 11.54 13.83 -6.18
CA ASP A 69 11.36 13.37 -7.57
C ASP A 69 12.31 14.05 -8.58
N HIS A 70 12.78 15.27 -8.29
CA HIS A 70 13.76 15.98 -9.11
C HIS A 70 15.19 15.45 -8.96
N LEU A 71 15.47 14.53 -8.01
CA LEU A 71 16.79 13.99 -7.76
C LEU A 71 17.03 12.70 -8.54
N SER A 72 18.02 12.71 -9.43
CA SER A 72 18.40 11.53 -10.22
C SER A 72 18.71 10.30 -9.36
N LEU A 73 19.31 10.50 -8.18
CA LEU A 73 19.61 9.44 -7.23
C LEU A 73 18.32 8.80 -6.68
N PHE A 74 17.26 9.58 -6.48
CA PHE A 74 15.96 9.07 -6.04
C PHE A 74 15.35 8.12 -7.09
N HIS A 75 15.39 8.50 -8.37
CA HIS A 75 14.95 7.65 -9.49
C HIS A 75 15.79 6.38 -9.63
N PHE A 76 17.10 6.50 -9.46
CA PHE A 76 17.99 5.35 -9.51
C PHE A 76 17.68 4.31 -8.42
N LEU A 77 17.39 4.75 -7.20
CA LEU A 77 17.14 3.87 -6.06
C LEU A 77 15.70 3.32 -5.99
N ASN A 78 14.72 4.08 -6.49
CA ASN A 78 13.29 3.74 -6.34
C ASN A 78 12.63 3.35 -7.68
N GLY A 79 13.32 3.52 -8.79
CA GLY A 79 12.85 3.21 -10.14
C GLY A 79 11.80 4.20 -10.68
N PRO A 80 11.48 4.12 -11.99
CA PRO A 80 10.61 5.08 -12.67
C PRO A 80 9.12 5.00 -12.28
N ALA A 81 8.72 3.98 -11.53
CA ALA A 81 7.36 3.87 -11.02
C ALA A 81 7.14 4.71 -9.75
N ALA A 82 8.21 5.05 -9.03
CA ALA A 82 8.13 5.81 -7.79
C ALA A 82 7.64 7.25 -8.02
N SER A 83 8.05 7.91 -9.12
CA SER A 83 7.62 9.27 -9.48
C SER A 83 6.11 9.38 -9.73
N GLN A 84 5.44 8.27 -10.00
CA GLN A 84 3.99 8.24 -10.18
C GLN A 84 3.20 8.23 -8.86
N LEU A 85 3.91 8.21 -7.70
CA LEU A 85 3.33 8.12 -6.35
C LEU A 85 3.28 9.47 -5.63
N GLY A 86 3.35 10.60 -6.32
CA GLY A 86 3.21 11.93 -5.73
C GLY A 86 1.82 12.20 -5.15
N THR A 87 1.67 13.33 -4.44
CA THR A 87 0.40 13.73 -3.81
C THR A 87 -0.49 14.57 -4.70
N ASN A 88 -0.01 15.01 -5.88
CA ASN A 88 -0.79 15.81 -6.81
C ASN A 88 -2.04 15.05 -7.34
N PRO A 89 -3.09 15.77 -7.77
CA PRO A 89 -4.34 15.15 -8.25
C PRO A 89 -4.15 14.21 -9.46
N GLU A 90 -3.15 14.46 -10.30
CA GLU A 90 -2.84 13.67 -11.50
C GLU A 90 -2.03 12.41 -11.20
N SER A 91 -1.55 12.25 -9.97
CA SER A 91 -0.80 11.07 -9.55
C SER A 91 -1.67 9.81 -9.59
N ILE A 92 -1.05 8.67 -9.86
CA ILE A 92 -1.76 7.39 -9.93
C ILE A 92 -2.59 7.10 -8.66
N PRO A 93 -2.06 7.26 -7.42
CA PRO A 93 -2.84 7.02 -6.21
C PRO A 93 -4.15 7.80 -6.16
N ASN A 94 -4.13 9.08 -6.55
CA ASN A 94 -5.30 9.96 -6.49
C ASN A 94 -6.28 9.70 -7.63
N GLN A 95 -5.82 9.37 -8.82
CA GLN A 95 -6.67 9.00 -9.94
C GLN A 95 -7.40 7.66 -9.78
N LEU A 96 -6.88 6.76 -8.94
CA LEU A 96 -7.52 5.46 -8.72
C LEU A 96 -8.86 5.56 -7.98
N GLY A 97 -9.07 6.62 -7.19
CA GLY A 97 -10.31 6.82 -6.43
C GLY A 97 -10.50 5.86 -5.25
N PRO A 98 -11.71 5.77 -4.68
CA PRO A 98 -12.01 4.91 -3.54
C PRO A 98 -11.89 3.42 -3.88
N VAL A 99 -11.75 2.58 -2.84
CA VAL A 99 -11.74 1.13 -2.99
C VAL A 99 -13.14 0.54 -2.76
N THR A 100 -13.46 -0.53 -3.50
CA THR A 100 -14.76 -1.21 -3.45
C THR A 100 -14.67 -2.64 -2.90
N PHE A 101 -13.49 -3.05 -2.47
CA PHE A 101 -13.23 -4.39 -1.94
C PHE A 101 -12.88 -4.34 -0.44
N GLU A 102 -12.98 -5.46 0.25
CA GLU A 102 -12.67 -5.56 1.68
C GLU A 102 -11.18 -5.29 1.94
N LEU A 103 -10.88 -4.06 2.36
CA LEU A 103 -9.51 -3.57 2.59
C LEU A 103 -9.29 -3.18 4.05
N GLY A 104 -8.25 -3.75 4.66
CA GLY A 104 -7.64 -3.25 5.88
C GLY A 104 -6.34 -2.49 5.58
N VAL A 105 -6.13 -1.36 6.25
CA VAL A 105 -4.91 -0.57 6.11
C VAL A 105 -4.16 -0.53 7.44
N ILE A 106 -2.87 -0.84 7.41
CA ILE A 106 -1.97 -0.72 8.56
C ILE A 106 -0.95 0.37 8.24
N ALA A 107 -0.91 1.42 9.07
CA ALA A 107 0.05 2.52 8.97
C ALA A 107 1.08 2.44 10.09
N GLY A 108 2.30 2.92 9.82
CA GLY A 108 3.31 3.20 10.82
C GLY A 108 3.27 4.67 11.26
N ASP A 109 3.72 4.95 12.49
CA ASP A 109 3.84 6.32 13.01
C ASP A 109 5.23 6.64 13.60
N ARG A 110 6.24 5.86 13.20
CA ARG A 110 7.63 6.06 13.61
C ARG A 110 8.52 6.15 12.39
N SER A 111 9.38 7.15 12.36
CA SER A 111 10.44 7.26 11.36
C SER A 111 11.80 6.90 11.95
N ILE A 112 12.65 6.29 11.13
CA ILE A 112 14.09 6.09 11.42
C ILE A 112 14.95 7.13 10.70
N ASN A 113 14.35 7.97 9.87
CA ASN A 113 15.03 9.03 9.14
C ASN A 113 14.39 10.39 9.45
N PRO A 114 14.92 11.14 10.43
CA PRO A 114 14.38 12.45 10.81
C PRO A 114 14.33 13.45 9.65
N MET A 115 15.29 13.39 8.73
CA MET A 115 15.32 14.31 7.58
C MET A 115 14.13 14.08 6.65
N LEU A 116 13.78 12.80 6.39
CA LEU A 116 12.58 12.49 5.60
C LEU A 116 11.30 12.87 6.34
N SER A 117 11.24 12.62 7.66
CA SER A 117 10.09 13.02 8.47
C SER A 117 9.84 14.53 8.49
N LEU A 118 10.88 15.36 8.46
CA LEU A 118 10.72 16.82 8.33
C LEU A 118 10.05 17.24 7.01
N MET A 119 10.06 16.37 6.01
CA MET A 119 9.39 16.60 4.74
C MET A 119 7.91 16.20 4.76
N ILE A 120 7.47 15.43 5.75
CA ILE A 120 6.13 14.83 5.83
C ILE A 120 5.34 15.55 6.92
N PRO A 121 4.14 16.09 6.64
CA PRO A 121 3.33 16.74 7.66
C PRO A 121 2.69 15.71 8.60
N GLY A 122 2.78 15.96 9.91
CA GLY A 122 2.15 15.14 10.93
C GLY A 122 2.89 13.85 11.25
N LYS A 123 2.16 12.82 11.67
CA LYS A 123 2.73 11.49 11.95
C LYS A 123 3.01 10.72 10.67
N ASP A 124 4.16 10.08 10.62
CA ASP A 124 4.63 9.35 9.45
C ASP A 124 5.47 8.12 9.82
N ASP A 125 5.70 7.26 8.84
CA ASP A 125 6.54 6.07 8.98
C ASP A 125 7.96 6.24 8.38
N GLY A 126 8.29 7.46 7.94
CA GLY A 126 9.53 7.81 7.24
C GLY A 126 9.41 7.86 5.71
N LYS A 127 8.27 7.49 5.14
CA LYS A 127 7.98 7.55 3.70
C LYS A 127 6.59 8.08 3.37
N VAL A 128 5.59 7.77 4.19
CA VAL A 128 4.19 8.15 3.94
C VAL A 128 3.59 8.67 5.24
N SER A 129 2.86 9.78 5.18
CA SER A 129 2.10 10.27 6.32
C SER A 129 0.96 9.30 6.68
N VAL A 130 0.64 9.20 7.95
CA VAL A 130 -0.51 8.39 8.41
C VAL A 130 -1.79 8.79 7.68
N LEU A 131 -1.95 10.08 7.38
CA LEU A 131 -3.10 10.59 6.64
C LEU A 131 -3.16 10.03 5.22
N ASN A 132 -2.03 10.02 4.50
CA ASN A 132 -1.97 9.57 3.12
C ASN A 132 -1.99 8.04 2.95
N THR A 133 -1.87 7.28 4.05
CA THR A 133 -2.15 5.84 3.99
C THR A 133 -3.63 5.52 3.92
N LYS A 134 -4.51 6.42 4.39
CA LYS A 134 -5.97 6.21 4.41
C LYS A 134 -6.57 6.33 3.01
N ILE A 135 -7.67 5.63 2.80
CA ILE A 135 -8.46 5.67 1.54
C ILE A 135 -9.94 5.45 1.83
N ASP A 136 -10.78 6.12 1.07
CA ASP A 136 -12.22 5.95 1.17
C ASP A 136 -12.63 4.55 0.71
N GLY A 137 -13.57 3.93 1.42
CA GLY A 137 -13.97 2.55 1.19
C GLY A 137 -13.13 1.50 1.95
N MET A 138 -12.02 1.88 2.62
CA MET A 138 -11.33 0.95 3.52
C MET A 138 -12.25 0.51 4.66
N LYS A 139 -12.21 -0.77 5.00
CA LYS A 139 -13.10 -1.37 6.01
C LYS A 139 -12.59 -1.17 7.43
N ASP A 140 -11.27 -1.16 7.61
CA ASP A 140 -10.64 -1.02 8.92
C ASP A 140 -9.25 -0.38 8.81
N PHE A 141 -8.81 0.27 9.89
CA PHE A 141 -7.55 0.99 9.95
C PHE A 141 -6.83 0.72 11.27
N LEU A 142 -5.54 0.41 11.20
CA LEU A 142 -4.69 0.17 12.37
C LEU A 142 -3.40 0.99 12.30
N LEU A 143 -3.15 1.76 13.38
CA LEU A 143 -1.89 2.48 13.56
C LEU A 143 -0.94 1.65 14.44
N ILE A 144 0.32 1.52 14.00
CA ILE A 144 1.35 0.77 14.72
C ILE A 144 2.60 1.64 14.87
N ASN A 145 3.19 1.64 16.06
CA ASN A 145 4.48 2.31 16.28
C ASN A 145 5.61 1.53 15.59
N CYS A 146 5.80 1.80 14.31
CA CYS A 146 6.74 1.10 13.44
C CYS A 146 7.15 1.96 12.27
N ALA A 147 8.40 1.85 11.82
CA ALA A 147 8.88 2.53 10.63
C ALA A 147 8.59 1.71 9.36
N HIS A 148 8.46 2.42 8.24
CA HIS A 148 8.04 1.89 6.94
C HIS A 148 8.70 0.56 6.53
N PRO A 149 10.04 0.41 6.54
CA PRO A 149 10.69 -0.82 6.07
C PRO A 149 10.48 -2.02 7.00
N PHE A 150 10.02 -1.80 8.23
CA PHE A 150 9.83 -2.84 9.23
C PHE A 150 8.39 -3.29 9.41
N LEU A 151 7.42 -2.63 8.75
CA LEU A 151 6.00 -2.98 8.87
C LEU A 151 5.72 -4.45 8.56
N MET A 152 6.35 -4.99 7.51
CA MET A 152 6.18 -6.39 7.10
C MET A 152 6.67 -7.40 8.15
N ASN A 153 7.69 -7.02 8.93
CA ASN A 153 8.31 -7.88 9.94
C ASN A 153 7.78 -7.60 11.35
N ASN A 154 6.95 -6.57 11.53
CA ASN A 154 6.38 -6.21 12.82
C ASN A 154 5.40 -7.29 13.30
N ARG A 155 5.61 -7.81 14.52
CA ARG A 155 4.79 -8.89 15.10
C ARG A 155 3.31 -8.49 15.21
N ARG A 156 3.03 -7.25 15.60
CA ARG A 156 1.66 -6.74 15.74
C ARG A 156 0.98 -6.59 14.39
N ALA A 157 1.69 -6.08 13.37
CA ALA A 157 1.20 -5.98 12.00
C ALA A 157 0.85 -7.36 11.43
N ARG A 158 1.73 -8.37 11.63
CA ARG A 158 1.48 -9.74 11.16
C ARG A 158 0.28 -10.37 11.86
N LYS A 159 0.12 -10.20 13.18
CA LYS A 159 -1.05 -10.69 13.92
C LYS A 159 -2.33 -10.00 13.45
N ALA A 160 -2.29 -8.68 13.25
CA ALA A 160 -3.41 -7.91 12.71
C ALA A 160 -3.81 -8.37 11.31
N THR A 161 -2.84 -8.55 10.43
CA THR A 161 -3.04 -9.06 9.07
C THR A 161 -3.80 -10.39 9.06
N LEU A 162 -3.32 -11.37 9.84
CA LEU A 162 -3.98 -12.68 9.93
C LEU A 162 -5.41 -12.56 10.50
N GLY A 163 -5.62 -11.71 11.51
CA GLY A 163 -6.94 -11.45 12.08
C GLY A 163 -7.90 -10.89 11.04
N PHE A 164 -7.49 -9.84 10.34
CA PHE A 164 -8.32 -9.22 9.31
C PHE A 164 -8.63 -10.17 8.13
N LEU A 165 -7.66 -10.93 7.65
CA LEU A 165 -7.89 -11.89 6.57
C LEU A 165 -8.93 -12.95 6.97
N LYS A 166 -9.02 -13.32 8.26
CA LYS A 166 -10.01 -14.27 8.78
C LYS A 166 -11.38 -13.66 8.99
N THR A 167 -11.46 -12.46 9.57
CA THR A 167 -12.71 -11.89 10.10
C THR A 167 -13.20 -10.63 9.39
N GLY A 168 -12.34 -9.96 8.62
CA GLY A 168 -12.61 -8.65 8.00
C GLY A 168 -12.50 -7.47 8.97
N LYS A 169 -11.90 -7.69 10.16
CA LYS A 169 -11.60 -6.64 11.16
C LYS A 169 -10.26 -6.90 11.81
N PHE A 170 -9.57 -5.84 12.21
CA PHE A 170 -8.38 -5.99 13.03
C PHE A 170 -8.77 -6.45 14.45
N PRO A 171 -7.99 -7.37 15.05
CA PRO A 171 -8.18 -7.75 16.43
C PRO A 171 -7.88 -6.58 17.36
N SER A 172 -8.58 -6.51 18.49
CA SER A 172 -8.18 -5.63 19.58
C SER A 172 -6.82 -6.07 20.12
N PHE A 173 -5.98 -5.11 20.43
CA PHE A 173 -4.69 -5.32 21.08
C PHE A 173 -4.77 -4.64 22.45
N GLU A 174 -4.80 -5.43 23.45
CA GLU A 174 -4.55 -5.01 24.83
C GLU A 174 -3.06 -4.70 25.06
#